data_e50eaac2705be3080eae7ff68b18b0a4
#
_entry.id   e50eaac2705be3080eae7ff68b18b0a4
#
_cell.length_a   1.000
_cell.length_b   1.000
_cell.length_c   1.000
_cell.angle_alpha   90.00
_cell.angle_beta   90.00
_cell.angle_gamma   90.00
#
_symmetry.space_group_name_H-M   'P 1'
#
loop_
_entity.id
_entity.type
_entity.pdbx_description
1 polymer ?
#
loop_
_entity_poly.entity_id
_entity_poly.type
_entity_poly.pdbx_seq_one_letter_code
_entity_poly.pdbx_strand_id
1 'polypeptide(L)'
;MNKEYLNQNMKKLLSAMLITAFSALASVAIAQQAPEAEGDALAIAQEAPDVAADSSVRLEARLQPVIAVDASGQARLDSEVGTANDRFTSEVEIAKADFADLGITRGNGFRDEVVELRVLRGGVLIFSNRLQFSRNLVNDITFETDIRGTAAPELRAGDTVRVTVNGHFTLRGRLQLH
;
A
#
# COMPACT_ATOMS: atom_id res chain seq x y z
N MET A 1 8.50 39.61 -23.08
CA MET A 1 8.36 38.12 -23.15
C MET A 1 9.76 37.54 -23.10
N ASN A 2 10.16 36.99 -21.95
CA ASN A 2 11.56 36.73 -21.57
C ASN A 2 12.05 35.40 -22.14
N LYS A 3 13.08 35.44 -22.99
CA LYS A 3 13.70 34.26 -23.65
C LYS A 3 14.44 33.32 -22.68
N GLU A 4 14.61 33.66 -21.43
CA GLU A 4 15.32 32.85 -20.44
C GLU A 4 14.48 31.70 -19.86
N TYR A 5 13.16 31.80 -19.89
CA TYR A 5 12.27 30.72 -19.39
C TYR A 5 12.19 29.50 -20.30
N LEU A 6 12.51 29.66 -21.59
CA LEU A 6 12.44 28.55 -22.55
C LEU A 6 13.66 27.60 -22.46
N ASN A 7 14.80 28.11 -21.95
CA ASN A 7 16.06 27.35 -21.97
C ASN A 7 16.25 26.42 -20.75
N GLN A 8 15.52 26.66 -19.65
CA GLN A 8 15.62 25.80 -18.48
C GLN A 8 14.74 24.53 -18.57
N ASN A 9 13.66 24.57 -19.31
CA ASN A 9 12.80 23.40 -19.49
C ASN A 9 13.30 22.40 -20.52
N MET A 10 14.12 22.82 -21.47
CA MET A 10 14.73 21.90 -22.45
C MET A 10 15.89 21.07 -21.90
N LYS A 11 16.57 21.53 -20.85
CA LYS A 11 17.66 20.76 -20.22
C LYS A 11 17.19 19.62 -19.31
N LYS A 12 15.93 19.66 -18.85
CA LYS A 12 15.34 18.59 -18.01
C LYS A 12 14.77 17.42 -18.81
N LEU A 13 14.54 17.58 -20.11
CA LEU A 13 13.98 16.55 -20.98
C LEU A 13 15.04 15.63 -21.64
N LEU A 14 16.33 15.97 -21.55
CA LEU A 14 17.41 15.21 -22.17
C LEU A 14 18.14 14.23 -21.23
N SER A 15 17.76 14.17 -19.94
CA SER A 15 18.38 13.25 -18.97
C SER A 15 17.59 11.97 -18.68
N ALA A 16 16.47 11.73 -19.36
CA ALA A 16 15.60 10.59 -19.10
C ALA A 16 15.64 9.49 -20.18
N MET A 17 16.62 9.52 -21.09
CA MET A 17 16.72 8.52 -22.15
C MET A 17 18.15 7.99 -22.26
N LEU A 18 18.56 7.19 -21.29
CA LEU A 18 19.69 6.23 -21.46
C LEU A 18 19.82 5.32 -20.23
N ILE A 19 19.06 4.24 -20.15
CA ILE A 19 19.44 2.99 -19.46
C ILE A 19 18.40 1.94 -19.90
N THR A 20 18.63 1.33 -21.06
CA THR A 20 18.08 0.03 -21.42
C THR A 20 19.12 -0.66 -22.29
N ALA A 21 19.88 -1.55 -21.71
CA ALA A 21 20.53 -2.68 -22.37
C ALA A 21 21.53 -3.32 -21.38
N PHE A 22 21.27 -4.50 -20.96
CA PHE A 22 22.24 -5.59 -20.70
C PHE A 22 21.64 -6.56 -19.68
N SER A 23 21.17 -7.70 -20.16
CA SER A 23 21.40 -9.00 -19.54
C SER A 23 20.66 -10.08 -20.34
N ALA A 24 21.31 -10.55 -21.37
CA ALA A 24 21.09 -11.89 -21.92
C ALA A 24 22.43 -12.63 -21.83
N LEU A 25 22.39 -13.95 -21.58
CA LEU A 25 23.45 -14.94 -21.45
C LEU A 25 23.58 -15.44 -19.99
N ALA A 26 23.44 -16.74 -19.67
CA ALA A 26 23.82 -17.93 -20.41
C ALA A 26 23.08 -19.14 -19.82
N SER A 27 22.41 -19.91 -20.64
CA SER A 27 22.04 -21.29 -20.31
C SER A 27 23.16 -22.22 -20.81
N VAL A 28 23.92 -22.79 -19.90
CA VAL A 28 24.86 -23.89 -20.22
C VAL A 28 24.10 -25.20 -20.02
N ALA A 29 23.81 -25.86 -21.12
CA ALA A 29 23.35 -27.24 -21.13
C ALA A 29 24.56 -28.18 -20.89
N ILE A 30 24.58 -28.85 -19.76
CA ILE A 30 25.47 -30.00 -19.53
C ILE A 30 24.64 -31.25 -19.78
N ALA A 31 24.87 -31.85 -20.95
CA ALA A 31 24.45 -33.22 -21.22
C ALA A 31 25.37 -34.16 -20.45
N GLN A 32 24.87 -34.87 -19.46
CA GLN A 32 25.54 -36.00 -18.83
C GLN A 32 24.81 -37.29 -19.17
N GLN A 33 25.56 -38.19 -19.81
CA GLN A 33 25.19 -39.55 -20.19
C GLN A 33 24.70 -40.35 -19.00
N ALA A 34 23.61 -41.09 -19.21
CA ALA A 34 23.10 -42.10 -18.32
C ALA A 34 23.94 -43.37 -18.41
N PRO A 35 24.20 -44.07 -17.30
CA PRO A 35 24.42 -45.49 -17.32
C PRO A 35 23.11 -46.25 -17.12
N GLU A 36 22.84 -47.18 -18.00
CA GLU A 36 21.79 -48.19 -17.85
C GLU A 36 22.06 -49.02 -16.62
N ALA A 37 21.12 -49.07 -15.70
CA ALA A 37 21.04 -50.09 -14.66
C ALA A 37 19.58 -50.54 -14.54
N GLU A 38 19.29 -51.69 -15.06
CA GLU A 38 18.06 -52.41 -14.75
C GLU A 38 18.00 -52.70 -13.25
N GLY A 39 16.95 -52.24 -12.61
CA GLY A 39 16.66 -52.50 -11.23
C GLY A 39 15.19 -52.22 -10.97
N ASP A 40 14.42 -53.32 -10.86
CA ASP A 40 13.05 -53.30 -10.35
C ASP A 40 12.98 -52.50 -9.04
N ALA A 41 12.49 -51.30 -9.11
CA ALA A 41 12.14 -50.52 -7.95
C ALA A 41 10.64 -50.19 -8.02
N LEU A 42 9.90 -50.87 -7.16
CA LEU A 42 8.54 -50.50 -6.78
C LEU A 42 8.45 -48.96 -6.61
N ALA A 43 7.81 -48.32 -7.55
CA ALA A 43 7.43 -46.90 -7.44
C ALA A 43 6.41 -46.77 -6.30
N ILE A 44 6.90 -46.58 -5.10
CA ILE A 44 6.09 -45.95 -4.06
C ILE A 44 5.88 -44.53 -4.56
N ALA A 45 4.70 -44.27 -5.15
CA ALA A 45 4.23 -42.94 -5.37
C ALA A 45 4.13 -42.24 -4.01
N GLN A 46 5.19 -41.58 -3.65
CA GLN A 46 5.19 -40.66 -2.52
C GLN A 46 4.32 -39.49 -3.00
N GLU A 47 3.04 -39.58 -2.67
CA GLU A 47 2.12 -38.46 -2.76
C GLU A 47 2.78 -37.30 -2.00
N ALA A 48 3.38 -36.36 -2.74
CA ALA A 48 3.85 -35.13 -2.16
C ALA A 48 2.64 -34.51 -1.46
N PRO A 49 2.74 -34.15 -0.18
CA PRO A 49 1.66 -33.48 0.48
C PRO A 49 1.41 -32.20 -0.32
N ASP A 50 0.21 -32.12 -0.90
CA ASP A 50 -0.31 -30.90 -1.54
C ASP A 50 -0.52 -29.85 -0.44
N VAL A 51 0.59 -29.33 0.07
CA VAL A 51 0.59 -28.16 0.94
C VAL A 51 0.38 -26.99 0.00
N ALA A 52 -0.86 -26.81 -0.40
CA ALA A 52 -1.34 -25.51 -0.81
C ALA A 52 -1.14 -24.60 0.42
N ALA A 53 0.08 -24.10 0.58
CA ALA A 53 0.37 -23.07 1.56
C ALA A 53 -0.55 -21.91 1.22
N ASP A 54 -1.57 -21.73 2.04
CA ASP A 54 -2.45 -20.55 2.01
C ASP A 54 -1.56 -19.34 2.29
N SER A 55 -0.95 -18.82 1.22
CA SER A 55 0.06 -17.77 1.28
C SER A 55 -0.65 -16.41 1.35
N SER A 56 -1.52 -16.25 2.36
CA SER A 56 -2.11 -14.94 2.64
C SER A 56 -1.10 -14.06 3.38
N VAL A 57 -0.91 -12.84 2.90
CA VAL A 57 -0.09 -11.82 3.55
C VAL A 57 -1.02 -10.77 4.13
N ARG A 58 -0.89 -10.52 5.42
CA ARG A 58 -1.59 -9.42 6.10
C ARG A 58 -0.58 -8.36 6.53
N LEU A 59 -0.82 -7.14 6.10
CA LEU A 59 -0.11 -5.96 6.59
C LEU A 59 -1.07 -5.08 7.38
N GLU A 60 -0.62 -4.59 8.54
CA GLU A 60 -1.42 -3.70 9.39
C GLU A 60 -0.59 -2.53 9.91
N ALA A 61 -1.21 -1.36 10.01
CA ALA A 61 -0.66 -0.18 10.68
C ALA A 61 -1.70 0.39 11.64
N ARG A 62 -1.31 0.56 12.90
CA ARG A 62 -2.04 1.41 13.84
C ARG A 62 -1.60 2.85 13.62
N LEU A 63 -2.57 3.75 13.44
CA LEU A 63 -2.32 5.15 13.17
C LEU A 63 -2.45 5.93 14.48
N GLN A 64 -1.37 6.61 14.85
CA GLN A 64 -1.27 7.40 16.06
C GLN A 64 -1.25 8.90 15.73
N PRO A 65 -1.81 9.75 16.58
CA PRO A 65 -1.79 11.19 16.36
C PRO A 65 -0.35 11.72 16.39
N VAL A 66 -0.06 12.68 15.52
CA VAL A 66 1.22 13.39 15.44
C VAL A 66 1.11 14.83 15.92
N ILE A 67 -0.10 15.29 16.21
CA ILE A 67 -0.45 16.56 16.84
C ILE A 67 -1.31 16.28 18.07
N ALA A 68 -1.56 17.29 18.91
CA ALA A 68 -2.34 17.16 20.14
C ALA A 68 -3.84 17.10 19.84
N VAL A 69 -4.30 15.99 19.28
CA VAL A 69 -5.72 15.70 19.01
C VAL A 69 -6.05 14.27 19.45
N ASP A 70 -7.30 14.05 19.86
CA ASP A 70 -7.82 12.72 20.12
C ASP A 70 -8.38 12.14 18.82
N ALA A 71 -7.48 11.50 18.10
CA ALA A 71 -7.76 10.81 16.85
C ALA A 71 -6.97 9.50 16.81
N SER A 72 -7.57 8.49 16.21
CA SER A 72 -6.95 7.18 16.02
C SER A 72 -7.31 6.60 14.67
N GLY A 73 -6.65 5.51 14.29
CA GLY A 73 -7.02 4.82 13.07
C GLY A 73 -6.23 3.55 12.84
N GLN A 74 -6.60 2.86 11.78
CA GLN A 74 -5.92 1.68 11.30
C GLN A 74 -5.91 1.64 9.77
N ALA A 75 -4.89 1.00 9.21
CA ALA A 75 -4.83 0.66 7.80
C ALA A 75 -4.39 -0.79 7.67
N ARG A 76 -5.06 -1.56 6.81
CA ARG A 76 -4.83 -2.99 6.64
C ARG A 76 -4.87 -3.37 5.17
N LEU A 77 -3.92 -4.19 4.76
CA LEU A 77 -3.91 -4.90 3.49
C LEU A 77 -3.98 -6.40 3.77
N ASP A 78 -4.98 -7.06 3.22
CA ASP A 78 -5.06 -8.51 3.07
C ASP A 78 -4.77 -8.85 1.61
N SER A 79 -3.76 -9.66 1.35
CA SER A 79 -3.34 -10.08 0.01
C SER A 79 -3.21 -11.59 -0.05
N GLU A 80 -3.78 -12.21 -1.06
CA GLU A 80 -3.65 -13.63 -1.35
C GLU A 80 -2.70 -13.79 -2.54
N VAL A 81 -1.58 -14.47 -2.34
CA VAL A 81 -0.58 -14.68 -3.39
C VAL A 81 -1.19 -15.45 -4.57
N GLY A 82 -1.11 -14.85 -5.77
CA GLY A 82 -1.59 -15.48 -7.01
C GLY A 82 -3.08 -15.24 -7.31
N THR A 83 -3.77 -14.45 -6.51
CA THR A 83 -5.18 -14.06 -6.76
C THR A 83 -5.31 -12.55 -6.95
N ALA A 84 -6.42 -12.12 -7.54
CA ALA A 84 -6.77 -10.70 -7.64
C ALA A 84 -7.68 -10.25 -6.46
N ASN A 85 -7.57 -10.92 -5.30
CA ASN A 85 -8.46 -10.73 -4.15
C ASN A 85 -7.87 -9.78 -3.09
N ASP A 86 -6.88 -8.98 -3.45
CA ASP A 86 -6.31 -8.00 -2.53
C ASP A 86 -7.39 -7.06 -2.01
N ARG A 87 -7.32 -6.78 -0.71
CA ARG A 87 -8.23 -5.84 -0.06
C ARG A 87 -7.47 -4.88 0.84
N PHE A 88 -7.56 -3.61 0.53
CA PHE A 88 -7.04 -2.55 1.38
C PHE A 88 -8.18 -1.82 2.09
N THR A 89 -8.12 -1.78 3.40
CA THR A 89 -9.08 -1.04 4.24
C THR A 89 -8.34 -0.04 5.12
N SER A 90 -8.98 1.09 5.38
CA SER A 90 -8.52 2.02 6.41
C SER A 90 -9.71 2.68 7.07
N GLU A 91 -9.58 2.88 8.37
CA GLU A 91 -10.55 3.56 9.22
C GLU A 91 -9.84 4.61 10.07
N VAL A 92 -10.46 5.77 10.21
CA VAL A 92 -9.96 6.89 11.02
C VAL A 92 -11.11 7.42 11.85
N GLU A 93 -10.89 7.50 13.16
CA GLU A 93 -11.81 8.08 14.14
C GLU A 93 -11.25 9.41 14.62
N ILE A 94 -12.12 10.42 14.76
CA ILE A 94 -11.76 11.77 15.19
C ILE A 94 -12.76 12.22 16.26
N ALA A 95 -12.24 12.58 17.43
CA ALA A 95 -13.08 13.10 18.51
C ALA A 95 -13.69 14.47 18.14
N LYS A 96 -14.96 14.65 18.45
CA LYS A 96 -15.69 15.91 18.18
C LYS A 96 -15.13 17.09 18.94
N ALA A 97 -14.41 16.82 20.05
CA ALA A 97 -13.74 17.87 20.82
C ALA A 97 -12.67 18.61 19.99
N ASP A 98 -12.04 17.94 19.02
CA ASP A 98 -10.91 18.46 18.24
C ASP A 98 -11.32 19.02 16.87
N PHE A 99 -12.61 19.13 16.60
CA PHE A 99 -13.11 19.61 15.31
C PHE A 99 -12.61 21.00 14.94
N ALA A 100 -12.56 21.90 15.92
CA ALA A 100 -12.09 23.27 15.69
C ALA A 100 -10.62 23.29 15.26
N ASP A 101 -9.78 22.47 15.88
CA ASP A 101 -8.34 22.39 15.63
C ASP A 101 -8.03 21.77 14.25
N LEU A 102 -8.94 20.92 13.76
CA LEU A 102 -8.84 20.26 12.46
C LEU A 102 -9.67 20.94 11.36
N GLY A 103 -10.31 22.08 11.68
CA GLY A 103 -11.15 22.81 10.74
C GLY A 103 -12.36 22.01 10.27
N ILE A 104 -12.82 21.01 11.07
CA ILE A 104 -13.97 20.19 10.75
C ILE A 104 -15.25 20.96 11.01
N THR A 105 -16.12 21.04 10.01
CA THR A 105 -17.42 21.67 10.10
C THR A 105 -18.54 20.62 10.01
N ARG A 106 -19.69 20.92 10.59
CA ARG A 106 -20.86 20.02 10.46
C ARG A 106 -21.62 20.21 9.15
N GLY A 107 -21.04 20.97 8.22
CA GLY A 107 -21.64 21.21 6.91
C GLY A 107 -21.85 19.89 6.15
N ASN A 108 -22.98 19.79 5.46
CA ASN A 108 -23.32 18.64 4.61
C ASN A 108 -23.13 17.26 5.29
N GLY A 109 -23.30 17.17 6.62
CA GLY A 109 -23.13 15.94 7.38
C GLY A 109 -21.72 15.38 7.29
N PHE A 110 -20.70 16.22 7.34
CA PHE A 110 -19.25 15.88 7.27
C PHE A 110 -18.77 15.36 5.90
N ARG A 111 -19.59 15.39 4.86
CA ARG A 111 -19.21 14.90 3.51
C ARG A 111 -18.24 15.82 2.78
N ASP A 112 -18.18 17.08 3.17
CA ASP A 112 -17.30 18.07 2.58
C ASP A 112 -15.89 18.05 3.19
N GLU A 113 -15.72 17.34 4.31
CA GLU A 113 -14.42 17.19 4.97
C GLU A 113 -13.43 16.40 4.09
N VAL A 114 -12.20 16.89 4.02
CA VAL A 114 -11.14 16.25 3.23
C VAL A 114 -10.25 15.45 4.15
N VAL A 115 -10.52 14.14 4.24
CA VAL A 115 -9.66 13.20 4.95
C VAL A 115 -8.89 12.38 3.90
N GLU A 116 -7.58 12.59 3.82
CA GLU A 116 -6.72 11.95 2.82
C GLU A 116 -5.72 11.02 3.50
N LEU A 117 -5.70 9.77 3.04
CA LEU A 117 -4.69 8.80 3.40
C LEU A 117 -3.61 8.77 2.31
N ARG A 118 -2.35 8.77 2.72
CA ARG A 118 -1.18 8.63 1.86
C ARG A 118 -0.27 7.54 2.36
N VAL A 119 0.24 6.71 1.45
CA VAL A 119 1.25 5.71 1.78
C VAL A 119 2.56 6.09 1.10
N LEU A 120 3.65 6.06 1.88
CA LEU A 120 4.98 6.43 1.44
C LEU A 120 5.95 5.28 1.63
N ARG A 121 6.79 5.02 0.63
CA ARG A 121 7.93 4.10 0.68
C ARG A 121 9.22 4.89 0.58
N GLY A 122 10.04 4.83 1.65
CA GLY A 122 11.27 5.63 1.70
C GLY A 122 11.06 7.15 1.54
N GLY A 123 9.88 7.67 1.93
CA GLY A 123 9.51 9.07 1.76
C GLY A 123 8.82 9.41 0.43
N VAL A 124 8.81 8.50 -0.53
CA VAL A 124 8.16 8.68 -1.84
C VAL A 124 6.70 8.27 -1.75
N LEU A 125 5.78 9.09 -2.26
CA LEU A 125 4.36 8.77 -2.33
C LEU A 125 4.13 7.61 -3.32
N ILE A 126 3.54 6.51 -2.85
CA ILE A 126 3.21 5.35 -3.67
C ILE A 126 1.70 5.14 -3.83
N PHE A 127 0.91 5.68 -2.89
CA PHE A 127 -0.54 5.58 -2.95
C PHE A 127 -1.17 6.74 -2.19
N SER A 128 -2.30 7.25 -2.69
CA SER A 128 -3.18 8.15 -1.95
C SER A 128 -4.64 7.87 -2.24
N ASN A 129 -5.48 8.05 -1.22
CA ASN A 129 -6.92 7.92 -1.35
C ASN A 129 -7.63 8.87 -0.39
N ARG A 130 -8.81 9.34 -0.79
CA ARG A 130 -9.71 10.09 0.08
C ARG A 130 -10.61 9.11 0.84
N LEU A 131 -10.62 9.21 2.17
CA LEU A 131 -11.54 8.47 3.01
C LEU A 131 -12.92 9.12 2.95
N GLN A 132 -13.95 8.29 2.97
CA GLN A 132 -15.34 8.74 2.95
C GLN A 132 -15.91 8.77 4.36
N PHE A 133 -16.73 9.77 4.65
CA PHE A 133 -17.49 9.79 5.90
C PHE A 133 -18.37 8.54 6.00
N SER A 134 -18.27 7.83 7.12
CA SER A 134 -18.97 6.57 7.37
C SER A 134 -19.96 6.68 8.51
N ARG A 135 -19.52 7.16 9.67
CA ARG A 135 -20.35 7.14 10.88
C ARG A 135 -20.22 8.45 11.68
N ASN A 136 -21.34 8.81 12.32
CA ASN A 136 -21.43 9.87 13.31
C ASN A 136 -21.82 9.27 14.65
N LEU A 137 -20.85 9.01 15.49
CA LEU A 137 -21.03 8.49 16.84
C LEU A 137 -21.29 9.63 17.82
N VAL A 138 -21.56 9.30 19.10
CA VAL A 138 -21.87 10.33 20.12
C VAL A 138 -20.70 11.31 20.28
N ASN A 139 -19.49 10.80 20.46
CA ASN A 139 -18.30 11.61 20.72
C ASN A 139 -17.37 11.75 19.53
N ASP A 140 -17.51 10.92 18.49
CA ASP A 140 -16.56 10.76 17.41
C ASP A 140 -17.24 10.78 16.04
N ILE A 141 -16.46 10.98 15.00
CA ILE A 141 -16.83 10.69 13.62
C ILE A 141 -15.82 9.73 13.00
N THR A 142 -16.28 8.93 12.06
CA THR A 142 -15.46 7.92 11.40
C THR A 142 -15.41 8.18 9.90
N PHE A 143 -14.20 8.08 9.33
CA PHE A 143 -13.96 8.05 7.90
C PHE A 143 -13.32 6.73 7.53
N GLU A 144 -13.71 6.15 6.39
CA GLU A 144 -13.21 4.85 5.96
C GLU A 144 -13.00 4.74 4.45
N THR A 145 -12.25 3.72 4.06
CA THR A 145 -12.12 3.27 2.68
C THR A 145 -12.03 1.74 2.64
N ASP A 146 -12.57 1.14 1.57
CA ASP A 146 -12.48 -0.29 1.25
C ASP A 146 -12.20 -0.43 -0.24
N ILE A 147 -11.00 -0.84 -0.60
CA ILE A 147 -10.53 -0.97 -1.97
C ILE A 147 -10.18 -2.43 -2.22
N ARG A 148 -10.68 -3.00 -3.31
CA ARG A 148 -10.58 -4.43 -3.60
C ARG A 148 -10.02 -4.71 -4.96
N GLY A 149 -9.44 -5.90 -5.09
CA GLY A 149 -8.92 -6.44 -6.33
C GLY A 149 -7.73 -5.65 -6.86
N THR A 150 -7.63 -5.51 -8.15
CA THR A 150 -6.51 -4.84 -8.83
C THR A 150 -6.39 -3.34 -8.53
N ALA A 151 -7.39 -2.73 -7.88
CA ALA A 151 -7.32 -1.34 -7.41
C ALA A 151 -6.65 -1.22 -6.05
N ALA A 152 -6.46 -2.32 -5.31
CA ALA A 152 -5.73 -2.31 -4.05
C ALA A 152 -4.24 -1.97 -4.31
N PRO A 153 -3.62 -1.14 -3.45
CA PRO A 153 -2.24 -0.73 -3.65
C PRO A 153 -1.26 -1.86 -3.31
N GLU A 154 -0.15 -1.93 -4.05
CA GLU A 154 0.97 -2.81 -3.73
C GLU A 154 1.77 -2.27 -2.54
N LEU A 155 1.44 -2.71 -1.33
CA LEU A 155 2.08 -2.26 -0.09
C LEU A 155 3.09 -3.30 0.42
N ARG A 156 4.02 -2.84 1.26
CA ARG A 156 5.05 -3.69 1.89
C ARG A 156 5.22 -3.34 3.36
N ALA A 157 5.71 -4.29 4.14
CA ALA A 157 6.14 -4.02 5.50
C ALA A 157 7.18 -2.89 5.50
N GLY A 158 7.01 -1.94 6.41
CA GLY A 158 7.86 -0.75 6.49
C GLY A 158 7.33 0.48 5.77
N ASP A 159 6.35 0.37 4.88
CA ASP A 159 5.70 1.53 4.29
C ASP A 159 5.03 2.39 5.37
N THR A 160 5.10 3.69 5.21
CA THR A 160 4.53 4.64 6.18
C THR A 160 3.17 5.12 5.69
N VAL A 161 2.15 4.95 6.54
CA VAL A 161 0.82 5.51 6.32
C VAL A 161 0.73 6.87 7.02
N ARG A 162 0.19 7.86 6.34
CA ARG A 162 -0.10 9.21 6.86
C ARG A 162 -1.53 9.56 6.55
N VAL A 163 -2.17 10.26 7.49
CA VAL A 163 -3.50 10.83 7.29
C VAL A 163 -3.45 12.32 7.51
N THR A 164 -4.07 13.07 6.61
CA THR A 164 -4.32 14.49 6.74
C THR A 164 -5.82 14.74 6.82
N VAL A 165 -6.23 15.65 7.70
CA VAL A 165 -7.61 16.10 7.84
C VAL A 165 -7.63 17.58 7.48
N ASN A 166 -8.37 17.97 6.46
CA ASN A 166 -8.44 19.34 5.94
C ASN A 166 -7.07 20.02 5.74
N GLY A 167 -6.06 19.21 5.32
CA GLY A 167 -4.68 19.65 5.12
C GLY A 167 -3.79 19.57 6.37
N HIS A 168 -4.34 19.34 7.57
CA HIS A 168 -3.55 19.14 8.79
C HIS A 168 -3.02 17.70 8.84
N PHE A 169 -1.70 17.52 8.95
CA PHE A 169 -1.09 16.21 9.15
C PHE A 169 -1.44 15.70 10.56
N THR A 170 -2.35 14.72 10.62
CA THR A 170 -3.03 14.32 11.86
C THR A 170 -2.53 12.99 12.39
N LEU A 171 -2.43 11.95 11.56
CA LEU A 171 -2.09 10.61 12.01
C LEU A 171 -0.94 10.00 11.21
N ARG A 172 -0.20 9.10 11.86
CA ARG A 172 0.89 8.33 11.23
C ARG A 172 0.95 6.91 11.78
N GLY A 173 1.28 5.95 10.93
CA GLY A 173 1.59 4.57 11.27
C GLY A 173 2.59 3.96 10.31
N ARG A 174 3.05 2.74 10.63
CA ARG A 174 3.94 1.96 9.77
C ARG A 174 3.36 0.58 9.57
N LEU A 175 3.28 0.14 8.33
CA LEU A 175 2.80 -1.20 7.99
C LEU A 175 3.77 -2.26 8.49
N GLN A 176 3.23 -3.28 9.15
CA GLN A 176 3.95 -4.43 9.68
C GLN A 176 3.25 -5.70 9.23
N LEU A 177 4.00 -6.79 9.11
CA LEU A 177 3.43 -8.13 8.94
C LEU A 177 2.70 -8.54 10.22
N HIS A 178 1.53 -9.14 10.04
CA HIS A 178 0.68 -9.58 11.14
C HIS A 178 0.42 -11.07 11.08
#